data_b76c29ec23fc9240333c24409e71a9eb
#
_entry.id   b76c29ec23fc9240333c24409e71a9eb
#
_cell.length_a   1.000
_cell.length_b   1.000
_cell.length_c   1.000
_cell.angle_alpha   90.00
_cell.angle_beta   90.00
_cell.angle_gamma   90.00
#
_symmetry.space_group_name_H-M   'P 1'
#
loop_
_entity.id
_entity.type
_entity.pdbx_description
1 polymer ?
#
loop_
_entity_poly.entity_id
_entity_poly.type
_entity_poly.pdbx_seq_one_letter_code
_entity_poly.pdbx_strand_id
1 'polypeptide(L)'
;MKELEGDSFTYVRSALAENLLSVCPIIERGPTNEHVLPIFLNLLRDDNSGVRLNLFKRLEDLNQVIGIENLQESIIPSLTDLSQDKNWRIKLSVVQQFPVLARQLGEQFFNDRLNPISAAWLQDSIFTIREAAIENFKELSKIFGAPWAARFAVPRLVALHSDPNYLHRQTPLFGFRALADIVSIDTIRRQFVPVLQARSQDRVANIRMNVAKAVQALSPVLMA
;
A
#
# COMPACT_ATOMS: atom_id res chain seq x y z
N MET A 1 16.19 13.56 23.55
CA MET A 1 15.73 12.64 22.49
C MET A 1 16.89 12.01 21.73
N LYS A 2 17.91 12.78 21.33
CA LYS A 2 19.11 12.25 20.63
C LYS A 2 19.83 11.11 21.37
N GLU A 3 19.94 11.20 22.69
CA GLU A 3 20.56 10.15 23.51
C GLU A 3 19.72 8.87 23.58
N LEU A 4 18.38 9.01 23.52
CA LEU A 4 17.47 7.87 23.61
C LEU A 4 17.37 7.05 22.31
N GLU A 5 17.71 7.62 21.15
CA GLU A 5 17.68 6.89 19.88
C GLU A 5 18.78 5.80 19.78
N GLY A 6 19.89 6.00 20.51
CA GLY A 6 20.99 5.06 20.60
C GLY A 6 21.00 4.23 21.90
N ASP A 7 19.95 4.26 22.69
CA ASP A 7 19.89 3.51 23.94
C ASP A 7 20.03 2.00 23.71
N SER A 8 20.80 1.34 24.58
CA SER A 8 21.07 -0.10 24.49
C SER A 8 19.81 -0.95 24.67
N PHE A 9 18.82 -0.43 25.41
CA PHE A 9 17.57 -1.13 25.68
C PHE A 9 16.52 -0.84 24.61
N THR A 10 16.08 -1.87 23.90
CA THR A 10 15.07 -1.78 22.84
C THR A 10 13.77 -1.13 23.30
N TYR A 11 13.34 -1.37 24.57
CA TYR A 11 12.10 -0.78 25.07
C TYR A 11 12.18 0.75 25.22
N VAL A 12 13.38 1.33 25.47
CA VAL A 12 13.60 2.78 25.49
C VAL A 12 13.47 3.35 24.08
N ARG A 13 14.17 2.75 23.09
CA ARG A 13 14.06 3.16 21.68
C ARG A 13 12.64 2.99 21.15
N SER A 14 11.94 1.93 21.57
CA SER A 14 10.53 1.67 21.20
C SER A 14 9.57 2.74 21.76
N ALA A 15 9.75 3.13 23.02
CA ALA A 15 8.99 4.20 23.64
C ALA A 15 9.26 5.57 22.98
N LEU A 16 10.52 5.83 22.63
CA LEU A 16 10.87 7.02 21.84
C LEU A 16 10.15 7.01 20.47
N ALA A 17 10.24 5.91 19.72
CA ALA A 17 9.61 5.77 18.42
C ALA A 17 8.08 5.99 18.48
N GLU A 18 7.41 5.47 19.50
CA GLU A 18 5.97 5.63 19.68
C GLU A 18 5.55 7.08 19.97
N ASN A 19 6.38 7.83 20.68
CA ASN A 19 6.04 9.18 21.14
C ASN A 19 6.73 10.30 20.35
N LEU A 20 7.75 9.99 19.54
CA LEU A 20 8.56 10.98 18.82
C LEU A 20 7.71 11.97 18.02
N LEU A 21 6.73 11.45 17.28
CA LEU A 21 5.91 12.26 16.39
C LEU A 21 4.80 13.04 17.11
N SER A 22 4.54 12.76 18.40
CA SER A 22 3.55 13.49 19.18
C SER A 22 3.94 14.95 19.43
N VAL A 23 5.21 15.28 19.30
CA VAL A 23 5.71 16.65 19.47
C VAL A 23 5.60 17.48 18.20
N CYS A 24 5.49 16.86 17.02
CA CYS A 24 5.45 17.55 15.75
C CYS A 24 4.35 18.63 15.62
N PRO A 25 3.12 18.38 16.10
CA PRO A 25 2.08 19.41 16.06
C PRO A 25 2.33 20.58 17.02
N ILE A 26 3.24 20.42 18.01
CA ILE A 26 3.52 21.41 19.06
C ILE A 26 4.70 22.29 18.66
N ILE A 27 5.69 21.71 18.00
CA ILE A 27 6.87 22.43 17.52
C ILE A 27 6.69 22.80 16.05
N GLU A 28 7.27 23.90 15.66
CA GLU A 28 7.18 24.38 14.29
C GLU A 28 7.96 23.50 13.31
N ARG A 29 7.71 23.70 12.00
CA ARG A 29 8.35 22.97 10.89
C ARG A 29 9.89 22.99 10.97
N GLY A 30 10.49 24.16 11.27
CA GLY A 30 11.94 24.31 11.37
C GLY A 30 12.56 23.34 12.37
N PRO A 31 12.22 23.44 13.66
CA PRO A 31 12.70 22.51 14.68
C PRO A 31 12.34 21.04 14.42
N THR A 32 11.19 20.75 13.80
CA THR A 32 10.84 19.38 13.42
C THR A 32 11.83 18.84 12.39
N ASN A 33 12.13 19.59 11.34
CA ASN A 33 13.08 19.16 10.31
C ASN A 33 14.52 19.04 10.83
N GLU A 34 14.92 19.95 11.73
CA GLU A 34 16.28 19.96 12.26
C GLU A 34 16.53 18.86 13.33
N HIS A 35 15.53 18.58 14.17
CA HIS A 35 15.75 17.75 15.35
C HIS A 35 14.97 16.43 15.33
N VAL A 36 13.73 16.41 14.83
CA VAL A 36 12.87 15.21 14.87
C VAL A 36 13.08 14.30 13.66
N LEU A 37 13.15 14.90 12.48
CA LEU A 37 13.30 14.13 11.23
C LEU A 37 14.57 13.25 11.22
N PRO A 38 15.77 13.72 11.64
CA PRO A 38 16.95 12.85 11.70
C PRO A 38 16.77 11.67 12.65
N ILE A 39 16.18 11.89 13.83
CA ILE A 39 15.91 10.81 14.81
C ILE A 39 14.92 9.80 14.20
N PHE A 40 13.85 10.29 13.56
CA PHE A 40 12.88 9.43 12.88
C PHE A 40 13.54 8.55 11.81
N LEU A 41 14.40 9.13 10.96
CA LEU A 41 15.10 8.39 9.90
C LEU A 41 16.09 7.36 10.46
N ASN A 42 16.75 7.64 11.58
CA ASN A 42 17.62 6.69 12.25
C ASN A 42 16.81 5.51 12.84
N LEU A 43 15.70 5.79 13.52
CA LEU A 43 14.83 4.76 14.08
C LEU A 43 14.13 3.91 13.03
N LEU A 44 13.91 4.43 11.80
CA LEU A 44 13.43 3.62 10.66
C LEU A 44 14.43 2.53 10.25
N ARG A 45 15.71 2.68 10.61
CA ARG A 45 16.78 1.71 10.35
C ARG A 45 17.13 0.88 11.58
N ASP A 46 16.39 1.00 12.69
CA ASP A 46 16.64 0.23 13.91
C ASP A 46 16.62 -1.28 13.63
N ASP A 47 17.53 -2.02 14.24
CA ASP A 47 17.60 -3.48 14.09
C ASP A 47 16.34 -4.17 14.58
N ASN A 48 15.66 -3.60 15.57
CA ASN A 48 14.45 -4.16 16.15
C ASN A 48 13.20 -3.74 15.35
N SER A 49 12.48 -4.75 14.83
CA SER A 49 11.26 -4.52 14.05
C SER A 49 10.12 -3.82 14.81
N GLY A 50 10.05 -3.98 16.12
CA GLY A 50 9.05 -3.33 16.97
C GLY A 50 9.27 -1.81 17.02
N VAL A 51 10.52 -1.36 17.07
CA VAL A 51 10.89 0.06 17.03
C VAL A 51 10.42 0.67 15.70
N ARG A 52 10.77 0.02 14.58
CA ARG A 52 10.36 0.46 13.25
C ARG A 52 8.83 0.53 13.09
N LEU A 53 8.11 -0.47 13.60
CA LEU A 53 6.64 -0.52 13.53
C LEU A 53 5.97 0.62 14.30
N ASN A 54 6.52 1.00 15.46
CA ASN A 54 5.94 2.09 16.28
C ASN A 54 5.96 3.44 15.55
N LEU A 55 6.93 3.68 14.67
CA LEU A 55 7.01 4.92 13.89
C LEU A 55 5.83 5.08 12.91
N PHE A 56 5.28 3.98 12.39
CA PHE A 56 4.17 4.04 11.44
C PHE A 56 2.84 4.45 12.07
N LYS A 57 2.69 4.29 13.38
CA LYS A 57 1.43 4.62 14.09
C LYS A 57 1.02 6.08 13.93
N ARG A 58 1.97 6.98 13.77
CA ARG A 58 1.76 8.43 13.71
C ARG A 58 2.49 9.12 12.54
N LEU A 59 2.78 8.38 11.48
CA LEU A 59 3.49 8.94 10.31
C LEU A 59 2.76 10.13 9.69
N GLU A 60 1.43 10.15 9.77
CA GLU A 60 0.61 11.25 9.26
C GLU A 60 0.91 12.57 9.98
N ASP A 61 1.16 12.54 11.30
CA ASP A 61 1.53 13.73 12.08
C ASP A 61 2.85 14.34 11.58
N LEU A 62 3.84 13.50 11.26
CA LEU A 62 5.10 13.96 10.68
C LEU A 62 4.86 14.59 9.31
N ASN A 63 4.15 13.91 8.42
CA ASN A 63 3.93 14.34 7.05
C ASN A 63 3.25 15.71 6.96
N GLN A 64 2.36 16.04 7.90
CA GLN A 64 1.71 17.34 7.96
C GLN A 64 2.67 18.49 8.29
N VAL A 65 3.75 18.21 9.00
CA VAL A 65 4.65 19.24 9.52
C VAL A 65 5.91 19.43 8.67
N ILE A 66 6.54 18.33 8.18
CA ILE A 66 7.86 18.42 7.51
C ILE A 66 7.82 19.09 6.15
N GLY A 67 6.67 19.06 5.46
CA GLY A 67 6.49 19.55 4.09
C GLY A 67 6.84 18.52 3.02
N ILE A 68 6.34 18.80 1.81
CA ILE A 68 6.35 17.87 0.68
C ILE A 68 7.77 17.52 0.22
N GLU A 69 8.69 18.50 0.25
CA GLU A 69 10.07 18.33 -0.19
C GLU A 69 10.79 17.29 0.69
N ASN A 70 10.72 17.45 2.01
CA ASN A 70 11.34 16.51 2.95
C ASN A 70 10.66 15.12 2.90
N LEU A 71 9.34 15.08 2.68
CA LEU A 71 8.63 13.83 2.45
C LEU A 71 9.20 13.09 1.24
N GLN A 72 9.37 13.78 0.11
CA GLN A 72 9.88 13.19 -1.13
C GLN A 72 11.35 12.79 -1.05
N GLU A 73 12.20 13.61 -0.43
CA GLU A 73 13.65 13.42 -0.42
C GLU A 73 14.13 12.45 0.67
N SER A 74 13.44 12.42 1.80
CA SER A 74 13.91 11.67 2.98
C SER A 74 13.04 10.48 3.33
N ILE A 75 11.73 10.66 3.36
CA ILE A 75 10.80 9.61 3.83
C ILE A 75 10.55 8.57 2.75
N ILE A 76 10.28 8.98 1.50
CA ILE A 76 9.95 8.06 0.42
C ILE A 76 11.07 7.05 0.14
N PRO A 77 12.37 7.41 0.06
CA PRO A 77 13.44 6.43 -0.07
C PRO A 77 13.45 5.39 1.06
N SER A 78 13.31 5.86 2.30
CA SER A 78 13.30 4.96 3.47
C SER A 78 12.09 4.01 3.48
N LEU A 79 10.90 4.50 3.08
CA LEU A 79 9.71 3.64 2.91
C LEU A 79 9.88 2.65 1.76
N THR A 80 10.55 3.05 0.69
CA THR A 80 10.86 2.17 -0.44
C THR A 80 11.75 1.01 -0.01
N ASP A 81 12.77 1.27 0.78
CA ASP A 81 13.64 0.22 1.34
C ASP A 81 12.83 -0.73 2.24
N LEU A 82 12.02 -0.20 3.14
CA LEU A 82 11.16 -0.98 4.04
C LEU A 82 10.04 -1.74 3.31
N SER A 83 9.67 -1.32 2.10
CA SER A 83 8.70 -2.03 1.27
C SER A 83 9.16 -3.45 0.88
N GLN A 84 10.45 -3.71 0.99
CA GLN A 84 11.10 -5.00 0.73
C GLN A 84 11.59 -5.69 2.01
N ASP A 85 11.19 -5.21 3.19
CA ASP A 85 11.62 -5.78 4.47
C ASP A 85 11.24 -7.27 4.57
N LYS A 86 12.15 -8.07 5.15
CA LYS A 86 11.93 -9.51 5.35
C LYS A 86 10.78 -9.78 6.34
N ASN A 87 10.56 -8.85 7.28
CA ASN A 87 9.44 -8.92 8.20
C ASN A 87 8.17 -8.41 7.51
N TRP A 88 7.27 -9.32 7.19
CA TRP A 88 6.03 -8.99 6.51
C TRP A 88 5.14 -7.97 7.25
N ARG A 89 5.26 -7.87 8.60
CA ARG A 89 4.50 -6.87 9.38
C ARG A 89 4.99 -5.45 9.11
N ILE A 90 6.30 -5.25 8.91
CA ILE A 90 6.87 -3.96 8.51
C ILE A 90 6.42 -3.64 7.09
N LYS A 91 6.56 -4.61 6.18
CA LYS A 91 6.07 -4.45 4.80
C LYS A 91 4.59 -4.06 4.79
N LEU A 92 3.74 -4.73 5.56
CA LEU A 92 2.31 -4.41 5.67
C LEU A 92 2.07 -2.98 6.16
N SER A 93 2.82 -2.54 7.18
CA SER A 93 2.71 -1.17 7.68
C SER A 93 3.07 -0.13 6.61
N VAL A 94 4.09 -0.40 5.79
CA VAL A 94 4.42 0.45 4.63
C VAL A 94 3.29 0.45 3.61
N VAL A 95 2.77 -0.73 3.23
CA VAL A 95 1.63 -0.86 2.30
C VAL A 95 0.47 0.03 2.73
N GLN A 96 0.12 0.00 4.01
CA GLN A 96 -1.00 0.75 4.58
C GLN A 96 -0.81 2.28 4.55
N GLN A 97 0.43 2.78 4.42
CA GLN A 97 0.69 4.23 4.32
C GLN A 97 0.50 4.79 2.90
N PHE A 98 0.48 3.94 1.87
CA PHE A 98 0.44 4.40 0.49
C PHE A 98 -0.79 5.25 0.12
N PRO A 99 -2.02 4.96 0.58
CA PRO A 99 -3.16 5.85 0.32
C PRO A 99 -3.00 7.23 0.96
N VAL A 100 -2.39 7.32 2.15
CA VAL A 100 -2.10 8.61 2.80
C VAL A 100 -1.08 9.40 2.00
N LEU A 101 0.01 8.75 1.60
CA LEU A 101 1.04 9.36 0.75
C LEU A 101 0.48 9.82 -0.60
N ALA A 102 -0.42 9.04 -1.19
CA ALA A 102 -1.07 9.38 -2.46
C ALA A 102 -1.86 10.70 -2.37
N ARG A 103 -2.61 10.89 -1.27
CA ARG A 103 -3.35 12.15 -1.04
C ARG A 103 -2.44 13.36 -0.88
N GLN A 104 -1.27 13.17 -0.26
CA GLN A 104 -0.32 14.27 0.01
C GLN A 104 0.54 14.63 -1.20
N LEU A 105 0.99 13.61 -1.95
CA LEU A 105 1.96 13.77 -3.03
C LEU A 105 1.30 14.00 -4.40
N GLY A 106 0.02 13.65 -4.53
CA GLY A 106 -0.73 13.76 -5.78
C GLY A 106 -0.46 12.62 -6.77
N GLU A 107 -1.29 12.57 -7.81
CA GLU A 107 -1.35 11.47 -8.77
C GLU A 107 -0.05 11.29 -9.54
N GLN A 108 0.53 12.37 -10.06
CA GLN A 108 1.73 12.29 -10.90
C GLN A 108 2.91 11.69 -10.13
N PHE A 109 3.24 12.24 -8.97
CA PHE A 109 4.33 11.73 -8.15
C PHE A 109 4.10 10.27 -7.75
N PHE A 110 2.86 9.94 -7.36
CA PHE A 110 2.51 8.58 -7.00
C PHE A 110 2.74 7.60 -8.15
N ASN A 111 2.29 7.94 -9.36
CA ASN A 111 2.45 7.09 -10.53
C ASN A 111 3.91 6.87 -10.91
N ASP A 112 4.73 7.90 -10.81
CA ASP A 112 6.13 7.86 -11.22
C ASP A 112 7.02 7.10 -10.21
N ARG A 113 6.76 7.23 -8.91
CA ARG A 113 7.65 6.75 -7.85
C ARG A 113 7.11 5.58 -7.02
N LEU A 114 5.83 5.57 -6.71
CA LEU A 114 5.23 4.62 -5.75
C LEU A 114 4.40 3.51 -6.41
N ASN A 115 3.82 3.79 -7.56
CA ASN A 115 2.96 2.84 -8.25
C ASN A 115 3.69 1.55 -8.70
N PRO A 116 4.97 1.56 -9.15
CA PRO A 116 5.70 0.32 -9.43
C PRO A 116 5.85 -0.57 -8.19
N ILE A 117 6.08 0.03 -7.02
CA ILE A 117 6.22 -0.69 -5.75
C ILE A 117 4.88 -1.32 -5.35
N SER A 118 3.78 -0.55 -5.42
CA SER A 118 2.44 -1.06 -5.08
C SER A 118 1.99 -2.18 -6.00
N ALA A 119 2.37 -2.14 -7.27
CA ALA A 119 2.08 -3.21 -8.22
C ALA A 119 2.82 -4.52 -7.90
N ALA A 120 4.05 -4.44 -7.42
CA ALA A 120 4.83 -5.61 -7.03
C ALA A 120 4.19 -6.39 -5.86
N TRP A 121 3.52 -5.70 -4.94
CA TRP A 121 2.84 -6.36 -3.82
C TRP A 121 1.65 -7.24 -4.21
N LEU A 122 1.08 -7.06 -5.40
CA LEU A 122 0.02 -7.94 -5.92
C LEU A 122 0.52 -9.38 -6.15
N GLN A 123 1.83 -9.57 -6.24
CA GLN A 123 2.50 -10.87 -6.41
C GLN A 123 3.33 -11.27 -5.18
N ASP A 124 3.18 -10.60 -4.04
CA ASP A 124 3.91 -10.96 -2.83
C ASP A 124 3.58 -12.40 -2.40
N SER A 125 4.57 -13.11 -1.87
CA SER A 125 4.39 -14.48 -1.37
C SER A 125 3.39 -14.54 -0.21
N ILE A 126 3.28 -13.48 0.58
CA ILE A 126 2.40 -13.38 1.75
C ILE A 126 1.01 -12.92 1.33
N PHE A 127 0.00 -13.73 1.65
CA PHE A 127 -1.40 -13.42 1.30
C PHE A 127 -1.87 -12.06 1.83
N THR A 128 -1.57 -11.74 3.10
CA THR A 128 -1.96 -10.48 3.73
C THR A 128 -1.39 -9.24 3.01
N ILE A 129 -0.19 -9.35 2.42
CA ILE A 129 0.39 -8.27 1.62
C ILE A 129 -0.38 -8.11 0.30
N ARG A 130 -0.72 -9.21 -0.40
CA ARG A 130 -1.53 -9.14 -1.63
C ARG A 130 -2.92 -8.57 -1.36
N GLU A 131 -3.55 -8.95 -0.25
CA GLU A 131 -4.85 -8.43 0.17
C GLU A 131 -4.77 -6.91 0.45
N ALA A 132 -3.78 -6.47 1.22
CA ALA A 132 -3.54 -5.05 1.49
C ALA A 132 -3.22 -4.25 0.20
N ALA A 133 -2.51 -4.85 -0.75
CA ALA A 133 -2.25 -4.23 -2.05
C ALA A 133 -3.55 -4.02 -2.86
N ILE A 134 -4.48 -4.97 -2.81
CA ILE A 134 -5.79 -4.84 -3.46
C ILE A 134 -6.61 -3.71 -2.80
N GLU A 135 -6.63 -3.66 -1.46
CA GLU A 135 -7.32 -2.58 -0.76
C GLU A 135 -6.68 -1.21 -1.06
N ASN A 136 -5.34 -1.15 -1.19
CA ASN A 136 -4.66 0.05 -1.67
C ASN A 136 -5.14 0.47 -3.07
N PHE A 137 -5.21 -0.46 -4.04
CA PHE A 137 -5.71 -0.13 -5.37
C PHE A 137 -7.14 0.38 -5.34
N LYS A 138 -7.98 -0.15 -4.45
CA LYS A 138 -9.34 0.34 -4.23
C LYS A 138 -9.33 1.78 -3.67
N GLU A 139 -8.56 2.04 -2.60
CA GLU A 139 -8.47 3.37 -2.01
C GLU A 139 -7.83 4.39 -2.97
N LEU A 140 -6.76 4.02 -3.69
CA LEU A 140 -6.15 4.84 -4.73
C LEU A 140 -7.13 5.16 -5.86
N SER A 141 -7.98 4.20 -6.23
CA SER A 141 -9.02 4.39 -7.24
C SER A 141 -10.12 5.35 -6.77
N LYS A 142 -10.39 5.41 -5.46
CA LYS A 142 -11.29 6.43 -4.89
C LYS A 142 -10.63 7.82 -4.85
N ILE A 143 -9.32 7.88 -4.58
CA ILE A 143 -8.56 9.14 -4.51
C ILE A 143 -8.37 9.75 -5.90
N PHE A 144 -7.94 8.97 -6.87
CA PHE A 144 -7.57 9.42 -8.22
C PHE A 144 -8.68 9.23 -9.26
N GLY A 145 -9.74 8.50 -8.91
CA GLY A 145 -10.93 8.30 -9.74
C GLY A 145 -10.89 7.08 -10.65
N ALA A 146 -12.04 6.79 -11.24
CA ALA A 146 -12.24 5.66 -12.16
C ALA A 146 -11.30 5.66 -13.38
N PRO A 147 -10.95 6.79 -14.01
CA PRO A 147 -9.97 6.82 -15.10
C PRO A 147 -8.60 6.31 -14.69
N TRP A 148 -8.14 6.66 -13.48
CA TRP A 148 -6.89 6.15 -12.93
C TRP A 148 -6.96 4.62 -12.72
N ALA A 149 -8.06 4.14 -12.14
CA ALA A 149 -8.27 2.71 -11.95
C ALA A 149 -8.19 1.93 -13.26
N ALA A 150 -8.87 2.43 -14.30
CA ALA A 150 -8.88 1.81 -15.63
C ALA A 150 -7.49 1.81 -16.30
N ARG A 151 -6.68 2.86 -16.07
CA ARG A 151 -5.36 3.02 -16.67
C ARG A 151 -4.26 2.25 -15.92
N PHE A 152 -4.31 2.21 -14.59
CA PHE A 152 -3.20 1.70 -13.77
C PHE A 152 -3.54 0.45 -12.97
N ALA A 153 -4.70 0.38 -12.29
CA ALA A 153 -5.05 -0.76 -11.43
C ALA A 153 -5.52 -1.97 -12.27
N VAL A 154 -6.47 -1.75 -13.15
CA VAL A 154 -7.11 -2.83 -13.93
C VAL A 154 -6.12 -3.60 -14.79
N PRO A 155 -5.23 -2.96 -15.60
CA PRO A 155 -4.28 -3.71 -16.44
C PRO A 155 -3.33 -4.59 -15.62
N ARG A 156 -2.90 -4.12 -14.43
CA ARG A 156 -2.02 -4.89 -13.54
C ARG A 156 -2.71 -6.13 -12.98
N LEU A 157 -3.97 -5.97 -12.56
CA LEU A 157 -4.77 -7.10 -12.10
C LEU A 157 -5.01 -8.09 -13.25
N VAL A 158 -5.42 -7.60 -14.41
CA VAL A 158 -5.67 -8.43 -15.57
C VAL A 158 -4.43 -9.22 -15.97
N ALA A 159 -3.23 -8.62 -15.95
CA ALA A 159 -1.99 -9.29 -16.32
C ALA A 159 -1.70 -10.55 -15.48
N LEU A 160 -2.20 -10.61 -14.24
CA LEU A 160 -1.95 -11.74 -13.33
C LEU A 160 -2.84 -12.98 -13.60
N HIS A 161 -3.87 -12.85 -14.44
CA HIS A 161 -4.83 -13.95 -14.62
C HIS A 161 -4.20 -15.22 -15.22
N SER A 162 -3.12 -15.11 -15.99
CA SER A 162 -2.42 -16.22 -16.65
C SER A 162 -1.14 -16.65 -15.93
N ASP A 163 -0.84 -16.11 -14.75
CA ASP A 163 0.37 -16.44 -14.00
C ASP A 163 0.46 -17.95 -13.70
N PRO A 164 1.64 -18.59 -13.85
CA PRO A 164 1.84 -19.99 -13.51
C PRO A 164 1.47 -20.33 -12.06
N ASN A 165 1.72 -19.40 -11.12
CA ASN A 165 1.36 -19.55 -9.72
C ASN A 165 -0.13 -19.24 -9.51
N TYR A 166 -0.89 -20.24 -9.03
CA TYR A 166 -2.32 -20.07 -8.80
C TYR A 166 -2.65 -18.99 -7.75
N LEU A 167 -1.75 -18.73 -6.79
CA LEU A 167 -1.93 -17.68 -5.79
C LEU A 167 -1.97 -16.29 -6.46
N HIS A 168 -1.15 -16.08 -7.50
CA HIS A 168 -1.15 -14.86 -8.27
C HIS A 168 -2.38 -14.78 -9.18
N ARG A 169 -2.81 -15.91 -9.78
CA ARG A 169 -4.07 -15.97 -10.56
C ARG A 169 -5.32 -15.67 -9.72
N GLN A 170 -5.24 -15.84 -8.40
CA GLN A 170 -6.33 -15.52 -7.48
C GLN A 170 -6.46 -14.01 -7.22
N THR A 171 -5.34 -13.28 -7.24
CA THR A 171 -5.27 -11.83 -6.96
C THR A 171 -6.23 -10.99 -7.81
N PRO A 172 -6.32 -11.15 -9.15
CA PRO A 172 -7.28 -10.40 -9.97
C PRO A 172 -8.75 -10.63 -9.55
N LEU A 173 -9.10 -11.83 -9.13
CA LEU A 173 -10.48 -12.14 -8.74
C LEU A 173 -10.90 -11.35 -7.47
N PHE A 174 -9.98 -11.15 -6.54
CA PHE A 174 -10.20 -10.27 -5.39
C PHE A 174 -10.23 -8.80 -5.81
N GLY A 175 -9.29 -8.38 -6.68
CA GLY A 175 -9.22 -7.02 -7.20
C GLY A 175 -10.48 -6.61 -7.97
N PHE A 176 -11.03 -7.49 -8.80
CA PHE A 176 -12.27 -7.22 -9.54
C PHE A 176 -13.46 -6.96 -8.61
N ARG A 177 -13.56 -7.73 -7.53
CA ARG A 177 -14.58 -7.50 -6.49
C ARG A 177 -14.38 -6.16 -5.77
N ALA A 178 -13.13 -5.83 -5.47
CA ALA A 178 -12.81 -4.58 -4.76
C ALA A 178 -13.07 -3.32 -5.61
N LEU A 179 -12.95 -3.43 -6.94
CA LEU A 179 -13.12 -2.33 -7.89
C LEU A 179 -14.51 -2.29 -8.56
N ALA A 180 -15.41 -3.22 -8.24
CA ALA A 180 -16.71 -3.39 -8.91
C ALA A 180 -17.54 -2.09 -8.97
N ASP A 181 -17.59 -1.34 -7.87
CA ASP A 181 -18.39 -0.13 -7.72
C ASP A 181 -17.64 1.15 -8.15
N ILE A 182 -16.37 1.01 -8.58
CA ILE A 182 -15.51 2.16 -8.90
C ILE A 182 -15.31 2.30 -10.40
N VAL A 183 -15.06 1.17 -11.09
CA VAL A 183 -14.80 1.19 -12.53
C VAL A 183 -16.09 1.20 -13.35
N SER A 184 -16.01 1.67 -14.59
CA SER A 184 -17.17 1.69 -15.47
C SER A 184 -17.66 0.30 -15.87
N ILE A 185 -18.93 0.16 -16.16
CA ILE A 185 -19.53 -1.08 -16.67
C ILE A 185 -18.85 -1.56 -17.95
N ASP A 186 -18.38 -0.63 -18.79
CA ASP A 186 -17.63 -0.93 -20.00
C ASP A 186 -16.28 -1.57 -19.67
N THR A 187 -15.56 -1.08 -18.65
CA THR A 187 -14.33 -1.70 -18.16
C THR A 187 -14.59 -3.11 -17.65
N ILE A 188 -15.66 -3.32 -16.87
CA ILE A 188 -16.04 -4.64 -16.38
C ILE A 188 -16.31 -5.59 -17.56
N ARG A 189 -17.13 -5.18 -18.51
CA ARG A 189 -17.49 -6.00 -19.68
C ARG A 189 -16.28 -6.36 -20.55
N ARG A 190 -15.39 -5.40 -20.80
CA ARG A 190 -14.26 -5.61 -21.72
C ARG A 190 -13.05 -6.25 -21.07
N GLN A 191 -12.85 -6.06 -19.77
CA GLN A 191 -11.62 -6.49 -19.13
C GLN A 191 -11.84 -7.58 -18.05
N PHE A 192 -12.89 -7.49 -17.23
CA PHE A 192 -13.11 -8.47 -16.17
C PHE A 192 -13.81 -9.72 -16.69
N VAL A 193 -14.87 -9.56 -17.48
CA VAL A 193 -15.67 -10.69 -17.98
C VAL A 193 -14.82 -11.70 -18.77
N PRO A 194 -13.94 -11.32 -19.71
CA PRO A 194 -13.09 -12.28 -20.41
C PRO A 194 -12.16 -13.07 -19.47
N VAL A 195 -11.61 -12.42 -18.44
CA VAL A 195 -10.78 -13.09 -17.43
C VAL A 195 -11.59 -14.08 -16.61
N LEU A 196 -12.80 -13.71 -16.18
CA LEU A 196 -13.69 -14.59 -15.44
C LEU A 196 -14.07 -15.83 -16.27
N GLN A 197 -14.40 -15.64 -17.56
CA GLN A 197 -14.68 -16.73 -18.48
C GLN A 197 -13.46 -17.67 -18.64
N ALA A 198 -12.28 -17.12 -18.85
CA ALA A 198 -11.05 -17.90 -18.96
C ALA A 198 -10.73 -18.68 -17.66
N ARG A 199 -10.97 -18.08 -16.50
CA ARG A 199 -10.66 -18.70 -15.18
C ARG A 199 -11.77 -19.59 -14.64
N SER A 200 -12.97 -19.57 -15.23
CA SER A 200 -14.05 -20.50 -14.88
C SER A 200 -13.68 -21.97 -15.12
N GLN A 201 -12.72 -22.21 -16.01
CA GLN A 201 -12.19 -23.53 -16.36
C GLN A 201 -10.79 -23.79 -15.74
N ASP A 202 -10.35 -22.98 -14.78
CA ASP A 202 -9.04 -23.17 -14.16
C ASP A 202 -8.95 -24.53 -13.48
N ARG A 203 -7.78 -25.21 -13.62
CA ARG A 203 -7.53 -26.51 -13.02
C ARG A 203 -7.65 -26.50 -11.47
N VAL A 204 -7.40 -25.34 -10.84
CA VAL A 204 -7.44 -25.17 -9.38
C VAL A 204 -8.87 -24.83 -8.94
N ALA A 205 -9.50 -25.70 -8.16
CA ALA A 205 -10.88 -25.52 -7.70
C ALA A 205 -11.11 -24.20 -6.95
N ASN A 206 -10.12 -23.74 -6.16
CA ASN A 206 -10.19 -22.47 -5.44
C ASN A 206 -10.29 -21.27 -6.40
N ILE A 207 -9.64 -21.32 -7.55
CA ILE A 207 -9.80 -20.27 -8.59
C ILE A 207 -11.23 -20.25 -9.09
N ARG A 208 -11.79 -21.39 -9.49
CA ARG A 208 -13.18 -21.50 -9.99
C ARG A 208 -14.20 -21.00 -8.94
N MET A 209 -13.99 -21.32 -7.65
CA MET A 209 -14.82 -20.82 -6.55
C MET A 209 -14.75 -19.28 -6.45
N ASN A 210 -13.55 -18.70 -6.57
CA ASN A 210 -13.38 -17.25 -6.50
C ASN A 210 -13.92 -16.54 -7.76
N VAL A 211 -13.94 -17.20 -8.93
CA VAL A 211 -14.68 -16.72 -10.12
C VAL A 211 -16.17 -16.59 -9.79
N ALA A 212 -16.78 -17.59 -9.20
CA ALA A 212 -18.21 -17.52 -8.82
C ALA A 212 -18.49 -16.35 -7.85
N LYS A 213 -17.61 -16.16 -6.84
CA LYS A 213 -17.71 -15.01 -5.91
C LYS A 213 -17.53 -13.67 -6.62
N ALA A 214 -16.64 -13.59 -7.61
CA ALA A 214 -16.45 -12.37 -8.38
C ALA A 214 -17.66 -12.06 -9.28
N VAL A 215 -18.22 -13.07 -9.93
CA VAL A 215 -19.47 -12.92 -10.72
C VAL A 215 -20.60 -12.44 -9.83
N GLN A 216 -20.78 -13.03 -8.65
CA GLN A 216 -21.80 -12.59 -7.68
C GLN A 216 -21.64 -11.11 -7.30
N ALA A 217 -20.41 -10.65 -7.07
CA ALA A 217 -20.15 -9.25 -6.70
C ALA A 217 -20.37 -8.28 -7.88
N LEU A 218 -20.10 -8.72 -9.11
CA LEU A 218 -20.26 -7.88 -10.32
C LEU A 218 -21.70 -7.88 -10.87
N SER A 219 -22.51 -8.89 -10.54
CA SER A 219 -23.87 -9.03 -11.06
C SER A 219 -24.75 -7.78 -10.87
N PRO A 220 -24.79 -7.13 -9.69
CA PRO A 220 -25.61 -5.93 -9.50
C PRO A 220 -25.23 -4.79 -10.47
N VAL A 221 -23.92 -4.61 -10.70
CA VAL A 221 -23.42 -3.54 -11.59
C VAL A 221 -23.66 -3.88 -13.06
N LEU A 222 -23.66 -5.16 -13.43
CA LEU A 222 -23.89 -5.60 -14.82
C LEU A 222 -25.37 -5.59 -15.20
N MET A 223 -26.28 -5.66 -14.21
CA MET A 223 -27.73 -5.67 -14.40
C MET A 223 -28.35 -4.28 -14.26
N ALA A 224 -27.62 -3.28 -13.73
CA ALA A 224 -28.07 -1.90 -13.64
C ALA A 224 -27.93 -1.18 -15.01
#